data_512056d33dbe800eb9b5a27ccd114fc8
#
_entry.id   512056d33dbe800eb9b5a27ccd114fc8
#
_cell.length_a   1.000
_cell.length_b   1.000
_cell.length_c   1.000
_cell.angle_alpha   90.00
_cell.angle_beta   90.00
_cell.angle_gamma   90.00
#
_symmetry.space_group_name_H-M   'P 1'
#
loop_
_entity.id
_entity.type
_entity.pdbx_description
1 polymer ?
#
loop_
_entity_poly.entity_id
_entity_poly.type
_entity_poly.pdbx_seq_one_letter_code
_entity_poly.pdbx_strand_id
1 'polypeptide(L)'
;GGQLSEIYPKKPIYDIPGYTTVLAGELVDNLIQQAKPFKPGFTLGERAEKIKKQKDGCFIVTTSEGTEHIAPVVMIAGGLGSFEPRKPIIQNLKQFERKGVEFIVKEPDLFMGKKVFISGGGDSALDWAIFFANQSNTSVGLVHRSESFRAHKDSVDKIYELKNEGKLELYTNAEVVGLKGEKVLSEIEIEQKN
;
A
#
# COMPACT_ATOMS: atom_id res chain seq x y z
N GLY A 1 2.85 -4.29 -13.39
CA GLY A 1 3.56 -4.13 -12.12
C GLY A 1 3.31 -2.81 -11.46
N GLY A 2 4.22 -2.47 -10.58
CA GLY A 2 4.18 -1.22 -9.84
C GLY A 2 3.07 -1.19 -8.79
N GLN A 3 2.55 0.00 -8.50
CA GLN A 3 1.58 0.22 -7.43
C GLN A 3 0.32 -0.63 -7.57
N LEU A 4 -0.18 -0.75 -8.78
CA LEU A 4 -1.45 -1.45 -9.05
C LEU A 4 -1.40 -2.92 -8.66
N SER A 5 -0.30 -3.62 -8.95
CA SER A 5 -0.14 -5.03 -8.62
C SER A 5 0.40 -5.28 -7.21
N GLU A 6 1.19 -4.33 -6.67
CA GLU A 6 1.86 -4.53 -5.39
C GLU A 6 1.06 -4.04 -4.19
N ILE A 7 0.32 -2.94 -4.33
CA ILE A 7 -0.37 -2.31 -3.20
C ILE A 7 -1.84 -2.70 -3.12
N TYR A 8 -2.56 -2.67 -4.25
CA TYR A 8 -4.01 -2.85 -4.26
C TYR A 8 -4.53 -3.61 -5.50
N PRO A 9 -4.04 -4.83 -5.76
CA PRO A 9 -4.40 -5.58 -6.97
C PRO A 9 -5.91 -5.85 -7.11
N LYS A 10 -6.63 -5.94 -5.99
CA LYS A 10 -8.07 -6.18 -5.94
C LYS A 10 -8.92 -4.90 -5.88
N LYS A 11 -8.31 -3.71 -5.97
CA LYS A 11 -9.06 -2.44 -5.99
C LYS A 11 -9.69 -2.23 -7.37
N PRO A 12 -11.01 -1.96 -7.45
CA PRO A 12 -11.64 -1.57 -8.70
C PRO A 12 -11.20 -0.16 -9.12
N ILE A 13 -10.96 0.01 -10.42
CA ILE A 13 -10.60 1.27 -11.07
C ILE A 13 -11.70 1.60 -12.09
N TYR A 14 -12.13 2.86 -12.14
CA TYR A 14 -13.28 3.31 -12.94
C TYR A 14 -12.90 4.30 -14.03
N ASP A 15 -11.68 4.81 -14.04
CA ASP A 15 -11.20 5.91 -14.89
C ASP A 15 -10.23 5.46 -16.00
N ILE A 16 -10.26 4.18 -16.36
CA ILE A 16 -9.48 3.65 -17.49
C ILE A 16 -10.34 3.64 -18.74
N PRO A 17 -9.96 4.37 -19.82
CA PRO A 17 -10.70 4.36 -21.06
C PRO A 17 -10.89 2.95 -21.63
N GLY A 18 -12.12 2.64 -22.03
CA GLY A 18 -12.50 1.33 -22.57
C GLY A 18 -12.96 0.29 -21.52
N TYR A 19 -12.89 0.63 -20.23
CA TYR A 19 -13.44 -0.19 -19.15
C TYR A 19 -14.51 0.60 -18.37
N THR A 20 -15.62 -0.02 -18.06
CA THR A 20 -16.59 0.52 -17.10
C THR A 20 -16.05 0.40 -15.67
N THR A 21 -15.36 -0.70 -15.42
CA THR A 21 -14.56 -0.98 -14.21
C THR A 21 -13.57 -2.09 -14.53
N VAL A 22 -12.42 -2.09 -13.90
CA VAL A 22 -11.41 -3.14 -14.00
C VAL A 22 -10.65 -3.24 -12.68
N LEU A 23 -10.28 -4.45 -12.25
CA LEU A 23 -9.42 -4.60 -11.09
C LEU A 23 -7.98 -4.16 -11.43
N ALA A 24 -7.32 -3.53 -10.47
CA ALA A 24 -5.98 -2.99 -10.67
C ALA A 24 -4.96 -4.06 -11.14
N GLY A 25 -5.02 -5.27 -10.56
CA GLY A 25 -4.19 -6.41 -10.98
C GLY A 25 -4.54 -6.89 -12.38
N GLU A 26 -5.83 -7.04 -12.70
CA GLU A 26 -6.31 -7.44 -14.03
C GLU A 26 -5.87 -6.45 -15.11
N LEU A 27 -5.94 -5.15 -14.83
CA LEU A 27 -5.44 -4.12 -15.76
C LEU A 27 -3.96 -4.32 -16.07
N VAL A 28 -3.14 -4.60 -15.04
CA VAL A 28 -1.70 -4.86 -15.23
C VAL A 28 -1.48 -6.11 -16.09
N ASP A 29 -2.21 -7.19 -15.82
CA ASP A 29 -2.10 -8.42 -16.60
C ASP A 29 -2.49 -8.20 -18.07
N ASN A 30 -3.55 -7.45 -18.33
CA ASN A 30 -3.98 -7.09 -19.68
C ASN A 30 -2.92 -6.24 -20.42
N LEU A 31 -2.30 -5.27 -19.74
CA LEU A 31 -1.22 -4.46 -20.32
C LEU A 31 0.03 -5.30 -20.62
N ILE A 32 0.38 -6.24 -19.74
CA ILE A 32 1.48 -7.19 -20.01
C ILE A 32 1.17 -8.08 -21.22
N GLN A 33 -0.06 -8.61 -21.32
CA GLN A 33 -0.49 -9.38 -22.47
C GLN A 33 -0.45 -8.56 -23.78
N GLN A 34 -0.83 -7.29 -23.73
CA GLN A 34 -0.76 -6.36 -24.87
C GLN A 34 0.68 -6.13 -25.31
N ALA A 35 1.64 -6.08 -24.38
CA ALA A 35 3.05 -5.91 -24.68
C ALA A 35 3.73 -7.21 -25.21
N LYS A 36 3.23 -8.37 -24.84
CA LYS A 36 3.84 -9.69 -25.12
C LYS A 36 4.22 -9.97 -26.58
N PRO A 37 3.41 -9.59 -27.59
CA PRO A 37 3.78 -9.79 -29.01
C PRO A 37 5.09 -9.11 -29.41
N PHE A 38 5.47 -8.03 -28.73
CA PHE A 38 6.70 -7.27 -28.98
C PHE A 38 7.92 -7.85 -28.28
N LYS A 39 7.75 -8.96 -27.54
CA LYS A 39 8.81 -9.71 -26.84
C LYS A 39 9.72 -8.81 -25.96
N PRO A 40 9.15 -7.95 -25.08
CA PRO A 40 9.98 -7.15 -24.20
C PRO A 40 10.76 -8.04 -23.23
N GLY A 41 12.01 -7.66 -22.92
CA GLY A 41 12.76 -8.24 -21.81
C GLY A 41 12.32 -7.63 -20.48
N PHE A 42 12.27 -8.47 -19.43
CA PHE A 42 11.97 -8.04 -18.06
C PHE A 42 13.13 -8.40 -17.14
N THR A 43 13.62 -7.43 -16.39
CA THR A 43 14.58 -7.64 -15.30
C THR A 43 13.86 -7.36 -14.00
N LEU A 44 13.37 -8.42 -13.35
CA LEU A 44 12.55 -8.34 -12.16
C LEU A 44 13.37 -8.64 -10.90
N GLY A 45 12.95 -8.07 -9.77
CA GLY A 45 13.63 -8.25 -8.49
C GLY A 45 14.87 -7.36 -8.31
N GLU A 46 15.18 -6.53 -9.28
CA GLU A 46 16.34 -5.63 -9.27
C GLU A 46 15.88 -4.17 -9.38
N ARG A 47 16.59 -3.28 -8.72
CA ARG A 47 16.34 -1.84 -8.76
C ARG A 47 17.37 -1.16 -9.65
N ALA A 48 16.94 -0.33 -10.62
CA ALA A 48 17.84 0.53 -11.36
C ALA A 48 18.43 1.60 -10.41
N GLU A 49 19.75 1.64 -10.26
CA GLU A 49 20.43 2.52 -9.32
C GLU A 49 21.23 3.62 -9.99
N LYS A 50 21.82 3.31 -11.13
CA LYS A 50 22.71 4.25 -11.84
C LYS A 50 22.38 4.28 -13.32
N ILE A 51 22.45 5.48 -13.91
CA ILE A 51 22.38 5.71 -15.35
C ILE A 51 23.61 6.51 -15.74
N LYS A 52 24.39 5.99 -16.69
CA LYS A 52 25.60 6.67 -17.21
C LYS A 52 25.53 6.77 -18.72
N LYS A 53 25.66 7.98 -19.25
CA LYS A 53 25.81 8.19 -20.69
C LYS A 53 27.23 7.85 -21.14
N GLN A 54 27.35 7.09 -22.22
CA GLN A 54 28.61 6.73 -22.85
C GLN A 54 29.03 7.74 -23.94
N LYS A 55 30.27 7.63 -24.41
CA LYS A 55 30.81 8.51 -25.48
C LYS A 55 30.14 8.26 -26.83
N ASP A 56 29.65 7.06 -27.08
CA ASP A 56 28.93 6.66 -28.29
C ASP A 56 27.47 7.12 -28.31
N GLY A 57 27.00 7.78 -27.24
CA GLY A 57 25.64 8.25 -27.07
C GLY A 57 24.70 7.27 -26.40
N CYS A 58 25.07 6.01 -26.22
CA CYS A 58 24.27 5.02 -25.47
C CYS A 58 24.29 5.29 -23.97
N PHE A 59 23.34 4.68 -23.26
CA PHE A 59 23.27 4.72 -21.81
C PHE A 59 23.52 3.33 -21.25
N ILE A 60 24.25 3.27 -20.12
CA ILE A 60 24.35 2.09 -19.28
C ILE A 60 23.43 2.33 -18.07
N VAL A 61 22.54 1.39 -17.82
CA VAL A 61 21.72 1.32 -16.58
C VAL A 61 22.24 0.17 -15.75
N THR A 62 22.72 0.46 -14.54
CA THR A 62 23.22 -0.54 -13.59
C THR A 62 22.18 -0.75 -12.50
N THR A 63 21.91 -2.02 -12.17
CA THR A 63 20.95 -2.43 -11.15
C THR A 63 21.60 -2.70 -9.79
N SER A 64 20.79 -2.93 -8.76
CA SER A 64 21.20 -3.31 -7.40
C SER A 64 21.97 -4.64 -7.36
N GLU A 65 21.75 -5.53 -8.32
CA GLU A 65 22.44 -6.82 -8.44
C GLU A 65 23.67 -6.75 -9.37
N GLY A 66 24.01 -5.55 -9.86
CA GLY A 66 25.13 -5.33 -10.76
C GLY A 66 24.85 -5.67 -12.22
N THR A 67 23.62 -5.98 -12.58
CA THR A 67 23.24 -6.20 -13.98
C THR A 67 23.34 -4.89 -14.76
N GLU A 68 23.95 -4.93 -15.94
CA GLU A 68 24.10 -3.78 -16.83
C GLU A 68 23.23 -3.94 -18.08
N HIS A 69 22.46 -2.90 -18.36
CA HIS A 69 21.66 -2.79 -19.58
C HIS A 69 22.18 -1.63 -20.40
N ILE A 70 22.42 -1.85 -21.70
CA ILE A 70 22.88 -0.82 -22.62
C ILE A 70 21.78 -0.52 -23.64
N ALA A 71 21.44 0.74 -23.79
CA ALA A 71 20.43 1.18 -24.73
C ALA A 71 20.71 2.59 -25.26
N PRO A 72 20.33 2.91 -26.51
CA PRO A 72 20.44 4.26 -27.05
C PRO A 72 19.45 5.24 -26.41
N VAL A 73 18.35 4.73 -25.87
CA VAL A 73 17.31 5.53 -25.20
C VAL A 73 16.91 4.88 -23.89
N VAL A 74 16.75 5.67 -22.84
CA VAL A 74 16.23 5.24 -21.55
C VAL A 74 15.01 6.09 -21.22
N MET A 75 13.88 5.45 -20.96
CA MET A 75 12.66 6.10 -20.48
C MET A 75 12.53 5.84 -18.99
N ILE A 76 12.50 6.90 -18.18
CA ILE A 76 12.33 6.80 -16.73
C ILE A 76 10.84 6.82 -16.41
N ALA A 77 10.32 5.69 -15.95
CA ALA A 77 8.93 5.51 -15.52
C ALA A 77 8.87 4.90 -14.10
N GLY A 78 9.74 5.38 -13.21
CA GLY A 78 9.99 4.81 -11.88
C GLY A 78 8.85 4.97 -10.86
N GLY A 79 7.82 5.74 -11.16
CA GLY A 79 6.71 6.00 -10.24
C GLY A 79 7.21 6.54 -8.90
N LEU A 80 6.75 5.95 -7.78
CA LEU A 80 7.23 6.26 -6.43
C LEU A 80 8.56 5.53 -6.07
N GLY A 81 9.18 4.86 -7.03
CA GLY A 81 10.39 4.06 -6.81
C GLY A 81 10.09 2.67 -6.23
N SER A 82 11.07 2.07 -5.58
CA SER A 82 10.89 0.80 -4.90
C SER A 82 9.97 0.98 -3.68
N PHE A 83 8.99 0.07 -3.56
CA PHE A 83 8.06 0.11 -2.44
C PHE A 83 8.71 -0.42 -1.16
N GLU A 84 9.43 0.46 -0.47
CA GLU A 84 9.76 0.23 0.92
C GLU A 84 8.72 0.95 1.78
N PRO A 85 7.89 0.21 2.55
CA PRO A 85 6.94 0.84 3.46
C PRO A 85 7.66 1.77 4.43
N ARG A 86 7.16 2.99 4.60
CA ARG A 86 7.66 3.87 5.66
C ARG A 86 7.23 3.27 6.99
N LYS A 87 8.16 2.61 7.66
CA LYS A 87 7.88 1.98 8.95
C LYS A 87 7.87 3.01 10.04
N PRO A 88 6.79 3.08 10.84
CA PRO A 88 6.76 3.95 12.01
C PRO A 88 7.74 3.45 13.08
N ILE A 89 8.16 4.36 13.94
CA ILE A 89 8.99 4.00 15.11
C ILE A 89 8.04 3.54 16.22
N ILE A 90 7.80 2.23 16.27
CA ILE A 90 6.94 1.58 17.28
C ILE A 90 7.76 0.50 17.98
N GLN A 91 7.64 0.44 19.30
CA GLN A 91 8.28 -0.61 20.08
C GLN A 91 7.82 -2.00 19.61
N ASN A 92 8.76 -2.92 19.46
CA ASN A 92 8.52 -4.31 19.00
C ASN A 92 7.97 -4.48 17.57
N LEU A 93 7.94 -3.43 16.75
CA LEU A 93 7.38 -3.48 15.39
C LEU A 93 7.96 -4.66 14.57
N LYS A 94 9.29 -4.81 14.56
CA LYS A 94 9.99 -5.83 13.76
C LYS A 94 9.63 -7.25 14.17
N GLN A 95 9.30 -7.48 15.45
CA GLN A 95 8.89 -8.80 15.97
C GLN A 95 7.56 -9.26 15.37
N PHE A 96 6.62 -8.32 15.14
CA PHE A 96 5.25 -8.60 14.71
C PHE A 96 5.00 -8.38 13.22
N GLU A 97 6.02 -7.98 12.44
CA GLU A 97 5.90 -7.93 10.98
C GLU A 97 5.51 -9.31 10.44
N ARG A 98 4.44 -9.37 9.62
CA ARG A 98 3.80 -10.60 9.11
C ARG A 98 3.26 -11.54 10.20
N LYS A 99 3.18 -11.06 11.44
CA LYS A 99 2.65 -11.80 12.60
C LYS A 99 1.57 -10.99 13.32
N GLY A 100 0.81 -10.22 12.57
CA GLY A 100 -0.24 -9.32 13.04
C GLY A 100 -0.02 -7.86 12.67
N VAL A 101 1.15 -7.49 12.14
CA VAL A 101 1.42 -6.18 11.55
C VAL A 101 1.70 -6.34 10.06
N GLU A 102 0.89 -5.65 9.26
CA GLU A 102 1.02 -5.60 7.81
C GLU A 102 1.09 -4.15 7.34
N PHE A 103 1.92 -3.88 6.34
CA PHE A 103 2.04 -2.56 5.73
C PHE A 103 1.26 -2.46 4.42
N ILE A 104 0.86 -3.59 3.86
CA ILE A 104 0.13 -3.72 2.61
C ILE A 104 -0.90 -4.82 2.78
N VAL A 105 -2.15 -4.52 2.46
CA VAL A 105 -3.23 -5.51 2.47
C VAL A 105 -3.34 -6.14 1.09
N LYS A 106 -2.70 -7.29 0.88
CA LYS A 106 -2.81 -8.06 -0.38
C LYS A 106 -4.03 -8.99 -0.37
N GLU A 107 -4.34 -9.58 0.77
CA GLU A 107 -5.41 -10.55 0.96
C GLU A 107 -6.34 -10.08 2.09
N PRO A 108 -7.35 -9.26 1.78
CA PRO A 108 -8.24 -8.72 2.81
C PRO A 108 -9.01 -9.80 3.58
N ASP A 109 -9.25 -10.95 2.95
CA ASP A 109 -9.97 -12.07 3.57
C ASP A 109 -9.29 -12.61 4.84
N LEU A 110 -7.97 -12.45 4.94
CA LEU A 110 -7.20 -12.86 6.13
C LEU A 110 -7.54 -12.05 7.39
N PHE A 111 -8.17 -10.90 7.24
CA PHE A 111 -8.54 -10.00 8.34
C PHE A 111 -10.02 -10.10 8.74
N MET A 112 -10.83 -10.84 7.97
CA MET A 112 -12.25 -11.01 8.27
C MET A 112 -12.47 -11.68 9.62
N GLY A 113 -13.46 -11.22 10.38
CA GLY A 113 -13.79 -11.73 11.70
C GLY A 113 -12.76 -11.41 12.79
N LYS A 114 -11.80 -10.51 12.51
CA LYS A 114 -10.76 -10.10 13.47
C LYS A 114 -10.98 -8.67 13.96
N LYS A 115 -10.27 -8.32 15.02
CA LYS A 115 -10.12 -6.92 15.43
C LYS A 115 -8.93 -6.32 14.66
N VAL A 116 -9.22 -5.36 13.80
CA VAL A 116 -8.25 -4.71 12.88
C VAL A 116 -8.05 -3.27 13.29
N PHE A 117 -6.80 -2.87 13.54
CA PHE A 117 -6.42 -1.47 13.74
C PHE A 117 -5.66 -0.96 12.54
N ILE A 118 -6.10 0.19 12.01
CA ILE A 118 -5.48 0.85 10.87
C ILE A 118 -4.84 2.13 11.36
N SER A 119 -3.53 2.28 11.15
CA SER A 119 -2.78 3.47 11.50
C SER A 119 -2.49 4.30 10.25
N GLY A 120 -3.12 5.45 10.13
CA GLY A 120 -2.96 6.34 8.99
C GLY A 120 -4.05 7.39 8.86
N GLY A 121 -3.93 8.30 7.90
CA GLY A 121 -4.89 9.39 7.68
C GLY A 121 -4.92 9.89 6.24
N GLY A 122 -4.44 9.09 5.29
CA GLY A 122 -4.59 9.30 3.85
C GLY A 122 -5.63 8.37 3.25
N ASP A 123 -5.92 8.52 1.94
CA ASP A 123 -6.96 7.78 1.24
C ASP A 123 -6.87 6.27 1.47
N SER A 124 -5.68 5.66 1.35
CA SER A 124 -5.53 4.22 1.54
C SER A 124 -5.94 3.74 2.94
N ALA A 125 -5.66 4.52 3.98
CA ALA A 125 -6.04 4.14 5.34
C ALA A 125 -7.56 4.22 5.54
N LEU A 126 -8.19 5.29 5.02
CA LEU A 126 -9.62 5.46 5.11
C LEU A 126 -10.37 4.43 4.26
N ASP A 127 -9.91 4.15 3.05
CA ASP A 127 -10.49 3.13 2.17
C ASP A 127 -10.51 1.75 2.85
N TRP A 128 -9.41 1.34 3.48
CA TRP A 128 -9.36 0.09 4.23
C TRP A 128 -10.22 0.10 5.49
N ALA A 129 -10.27 1.22 6.20
CA ALA A 129 -11.13 1.35 7.37
C ALA A 129 -12.60 1.23 6.99
N ILE A 130 -13.04 1.90 5.93
CA ILE A 130 -14.39 1.81 5.38
C ILE A 130 -14.69 0.38 4.90
N PHE A 131 -13.75 -0.23 4.17
CA PHE A 131 -13.91 -1.59 3.66
C PHE A 131 -14.15 -2.59 4.80
N PHE A 132 -13.26 -2.62 5.81
CA PHE A 132 -13.37 -3.57 6.91
C PHE A 132 -14.55 -3.28 7.85
N ALA A 133 -14.90 -2.00 8.08
CA ALA A 133 -16.04 -1.63 8.93
C ALA A 133 -17.40 -2.06 8.33
N ASN A 134 -17.45 -2.30 7.02
CA ASN A 134 -18.63 -2.84 6.35
C ASN A 134 -18.66 -4.37 6.26
N GLN A 135 -17.63 -5.07 6.80
CA GLN A 135 -17.61 -6.53 6.82
C GLN A 135 -18.25 -7.08 8.10
N SER A 136 -19.04 -8.14 7.95
CA SER A 136 -19.64 -8.83 9.08
C SER A 136 -18.56 -9.38 10.02
N ASN A 137 -18.78 -9.24 11.33
CA ASN A 137 -17.93 -9.78 12.38
C ASN A 137 -16.48 -9.23 12.43
N THR A 138 -16.17 -8.13 11.74
CA THR A 138 -14.87 -7.47 11.81
C THR A 138 -14.99 -6.20 12.65
N SER A 139 -14.17 -6.08 13.69
CA SER A 139 -14.10 -4.88 14.54
C SER A 139 -12.97 -3.99 14.04
N VAL A 140 -13.22 -2.71 13.84
CA VAL A 140 -12.25 -1.79 13.22
C VAL A 140 -11.92 -0.61 14.12
N GLY A 141 -10.63 -0.34 14.31
CA GLY A 141 -10.13 0.90 14.89
C GLY A 141 -9.28 1.67 13.87
N LEU A 142 -9.52 2.97 13.74
CA LEU A 142 -8.69 3.88 12.93
C LEU A 142 -7.93 4.82 13.87
N VAL A 143 -6.60 4.78 13.79
CA VAL A 143 -5.70 5.60 14.61
C VAL A 143 -5.01 6.61 13.72
N HIS A 144 -5.16 7.91 14.02
CA HIS A 144 -4.54 8.98 13.26
C HIS A 144 -3.91 10.02 14.16
N ARG A 145 -2.66 10.40 13.84
CA ARG A 145 -1.83 11.32 14.65
C ARG A 145 -2.33 12.77 14.71
N SER A 146 -3.19 13.17 13.78
CA SER A 146 -3.74 14.52 13.67
C SER A 146 -5.26 14.49 13.84
N GLU A 147 -5.85 15.63 14.10
CA GLU A 147 -7.30 15.79 14.13
C GLU A 147 -7.91 15.70 12.74
N SER A 148 -7.23 16.27 11.72
CA SER A 148 -7.70 16.33 10.34
C SER A 148 -7.02 15.29 9.46
N PHE A 149 -7.80 14.69 8.57
CA PHE A 149 -7.35 13.74 7.57
C PHE A 149 -6.85 14.41 6.29
N ARG A 150 -5.93 13.75 5.56
CA ARG A 150 -5.45 14.19 4.24
C ARG A 150 -6.09 13.41 3.09
N ALA A 151 -7.19 12.74 3.37
CA ALA A 151 -7.97 11.96 2.41
C ALA A 151 -9.06 12.81 1.76
N HIS A 152 -9.69 12.27 0.71
CA HIS A 152 -10.84 12.88 0.08
C HIS A 152 -11.98 13.08 1.08
N LYS A 153 -12.70 14.20 0.93
CA LYS A 153 -13.77 14.60 1.86
C LYS A 153 -14.83 13.52 2.02
N ASP A 154 -15.26 12.89 0.94
CA ASP A 154 -16.31 11.85 0.96
C ASP A 154 -15.88 10.64 1.84
N SER A 155 -14.59 10.24 1.77
CA SER A 155 -14.06 9.17 2.62
C SER A 155 -14.02 9.60 4.08
N VAL A 156 -13.68 10.86 4.35
CA VAL A 156 -13.67 11.42 5.72
C VAL A 156 -15.07 11.45 6.30
N ASP A 157 -16.05 11.96 5.55
CA ASP A 157 -17.45 12.00 5.96
C ASP A 157 -17.96 10.59 6.28
N LYS A 158 -17.60 9.60 5.44
CA LYS A 158 -17.97 8.19 5.66
C LYS A 158 -17.35 7.58 6.92
N ILE A 159 -16.12 7.94 7.28
CA ILE A 159 -15.49 7.50 8.54
C ILE A 159 -16.29 8.01 9.76
N TYR A 160 -16.72 9.27 9.73
CA TYR A 160 -17.52 9.82 10.83
C TYR A 160 -18.92 9.20 10.90
N GLU A 161 -19.54 8.88 9.76
CA GLU A 161 -20.80 8.12 9.73
C GLU A 161 -20.62 6.75 10.41
N LEU A 162 -19.62 5.97 10.00
CA LEU A 162 -19.35 4.64 10.55
C LEU A 162 -19.01 4.68 12.05
N LYS A 163 -18.31 5.73 12.51
CA LYS A 163 -18.10 5.98 13.93
C LYS A 163 -19.42 6.19 14.66
N ASN A 164 -20.30 7.04 14.14
CA ASN A 164 -21.61 7.34 14.75
C ASN A 164 -22.54 6.12 14.75
N GLU A 165 -22.42 5.24 13.77
CA GLU A 165 -23.13 3.95 13.69
C GLU A 165 -22.53 2.88 14.64
N GLY A 166 -21.42 3.18 15.32
CA GLY A 166 -20.73 2.22 16.19
C GLY A 166 -20.00 1.10 15.46
N LYS A 167 -19.79 1.24 14.15
CA LYS A 167 -19.08 0.25 13.31
C LYS A 167 -17.57 0.44 13.28
N LEU A 168 -17.08 1.59 13.78
CA LEU A 168 -15.67 1.94 13.77
C LEU A 168 -15.31 2.75 15.02
N GLU A 169 -14.20 2.35 15.66
CA GLU A 169 -13.57 3.13 16.73
C GLU A 169 -12.60 4.13 16.08
N LEU A 170 -12.72 5.41 16.39
CA LEU A 170 -11.87 6.47 15.83
C LEU A 170 -11.03 7.14 16.92
N TYR A 171 -9.71 7.09 16.73
CA TYR A 171 -8.71 7.72 17.59
C TYR A 171 -7.95 8.78 16.79
N THR A 172 -8.32 10.06 16.95
CA THR A 172 -7.59 11.21 16.40
C THR A 172 -6.62 11.77 17.44
N ASN A 173 -5.62 12.54 17.01
CA ASN A 173 -4.51 13.00 17.85
C ASN A 173 -3.84 11.83 18.58
N ALA A 174 -3.77 10.65 17.94
CA ALA A 174 -3.35 9.41 18.55
C ALA A 174 -2.34 8.67 17.69
N GLU A 175 -1.40 8.00 18.34
CA GLU A 175 -0.37 7.19 17.67
C GLU A 175 -0.28 5.82 18.33
N VAL A 176 0.01 4.79 17.53
CA VAL A 176 0.38 3.47 18.05
C VAL A 176 1.83 3.55 18.50
N VAL A 177 2.09 3.35 19.78
CA VAL A 177 3.43 3.49 20.39
C VAL A 177 4.04 2.16 20.78
N GLY A 178 3.25 1.12 20.98
CA GLY A 178 3.72 -0.19 21.41
C GLY A 178 2.88 -1.34 20.87
N LEU A 179 3.52 -2.50 20.76
CA LEU A 179 2.92 -3.74 20.31
C LEU A 179 3.28 -4.85 21.29
N LYS A 180 2.30 -5.70 21.67
CA LYS A 180 2.47 -6.80 22.61
C LYS A 180 1.88 -8.11 22.08
N GLY A 181 2.43 -9.21 22.51
CA GLY A 181 2.03 -10.56 22.15
C GLY A 181 3.20 -11.53 22.33
N GLU A 182 2.92 -12.82 22.30
CA GLU A 182 3.97 -13.86 22.38
C GLU A 182 4.50 -14.21 20.98
N LYS A 183 3.72 -14.94 20.18
CA LYS A 183 4.09 -15.39 18.83
C LYS A 183 3.47 -14.52 17.75
N VAL A 184 2.30 -13.98 18.02
CA VAL A 184 1.53 -13.09 17.15
C VAL A 184 1.09 -11.88 17.96
N LEU A 185 0.77 -10.79 17.26
CA LEU A 185 0.23 -9.59 17.88
C LEU A 185 -1.10 -9.89 18.55
N SER A 186 -1.26 -9.49 19.82
CA SER A 186 -2.50 -9.59 20.58
C SER A 186 -3.00 -8.26 21.11
N GLU A 187 -2.10 -7.30 21.33
CA GLU A 187 -2.43 -6.00 21.90
C GLU A 187 -1.64 -4.89 21.21
N ILE A 188 -2.25 -3.72 21.11
CA ILE A 188 -1.59 -2.47 20.69
C ILE A 188 -1.71 -1.44 21.82
N GLU A 189 -0.68 -0.62 21.98
CA GLU A 189 -0.70 0.55 22.83
C GLU A 189 -0.90 1.80 22.00
N ILE A 190 -1.92 2.59 22.34
CA ILE A 190 -2.26 3.85 21.68
C ILE A 190 -2.01 4.97 22.68
N GLU A 191 -1.20 5.95 22.30
CA GLU A 191 -1.03 7.21 23.03
C GLU A 191 -1.85 8.29 22.34
N GLN A 192 -2.72 8.95 23.10
CA GLN A 192 -3.51 10.07 22.61
C GLN A 192 -2.92 11.37 23.18
N LYS A 193 -2.60 12.30 22.30
CA LYS A 193 -2.12 13.63 22.67
C LYS A 193 -3.34 14.53 22.95
N ASN A 194 -3.39 15.06 24.15
CA ASN A 194 -4.39 16.06 24.55
C ASN A 194 -4.13 17.41 23.86
#